data_f146f710c4c662479efae78061a0552a
#
_entry.id   f146f710c4c662479efae78061a0552a
#
_cell.length_a   1.000
_cell.length_b   1.000
_cell.length_c   1.000
_cell.angle_alpha   90.00
_cell.angle_beta   90.00
_cell.angle_gamma   90.00
#
_symmetry.space_group_name_H-M   'P 1'
#
loop_
_entity.id
_entity.type
_entity.pdbx_description
1 polymer ?
#
loop_
_entity_poly.entity_id
_entity_poly.type
_entity_poly.pdbx_seq_one_letter_code
_entity_poly.pdbx_strand_id
1 'polypeptide(L)'
;LKQATQKEAPFFMYLAFNAPHDPRQSPQAFLDRYHIDSIQLPKNWLSEYPYKDAIGNPKTLRDEALAPFPRTPFAIKTHIKEYYAIISHLDEQIGKILNALEESGKANNTYIFFTSDHGLSVGKHGLLGKQSMFDHSVRVPLILNGPDIPKNKSIDREVYLQDIMATSLELGDIPPPESIDFKSFLSLAKGKDKTPI
;
A
#
# COMPACT_ATOMS: atom_id res chain seq x y z
N LEU A 1 15.32 -13.92 1.27
CA LEU A 1 16.35 -12.93 0.98
C LEU A 1 17.76 -13.51 1.17
N LYS A 2 18.13 -13.98 2.36
CA LYS A 2 19.49 -14.49 2.68
C LYS A 2 20.03 -15.45 1.61
N GLN A 3 19.24 -16.43 1.16
CA GLN A 3 19.66 -17.38 0.11
C GLN A 3 19.85 -16.71 -1.27
N ALA A 4 19.00 -15.74 -1.61
CA ALA A 4 19.09 -15.03 -2.89
C ALA A 4 20.33 -14.11 -2.93
N THR A 5 20.63 -13.43 -1.83
CA THR A 5 21.77 -12.49 -1.75
C THR A 5 23.13 -13.18 -1.68
N GLN A 6 23.18 -14.47 -1.36
CA GLN A 6 24.42 -15.26 -1.40
C GLN A 6 24.87 -15.64 -2.82
N LYS A 7 23.98 -15.53 -3.80
CA LYS A 7 24.30 -15.82 -5.21
C LYS A 7 24.79 -14.57 -5.91
N GLU A 8 25.67 -14.75 -6.90
CA GLU A 8 26.12 -13.65 -7.78
C GLU A 8 25.04 -13.24 -8.78
N ALA A 9 24.17 -14.18 -9.16
CA ALA A 9 23.08 -13.93 -10.10
C ALA A 9 22.10 -12.86 -9.57
N PRO A 10 21.55 -12.02 -10.46
CA PRO A 10 20.45 -11.14 -10.11
C PRO A 10 19.26 -11.90 -9.50
N PHE A 11 18.51 -11.24 -8.65
CA PHE A 11 17.29 -11.82 -8.09
C PHE A 11 16.11 -10.88 -8.26
N PHE A 12 14.93 -11.45 -8.40
CA PHE A 12 13.65 -10.78 -8.27
C PHE A 12 12.91 -11.37 -7.08
N MET A 13 12.33 -10.52 -6.25
CA MET A 13 11.59 -10.97 -5.07
C MET A 13 10.29 -10.18 -4.93
N TYR A 14 9.17 -10.89 -4.94
CA TYR A 14 7.85 -10.34 -4.67
C TYR A 14 7.42 -10.75 -3.27
N LEU A 15 7.21 -9.75 -2.39
CA LEU A 15 6.86 -9.94 -1.00
C LEU A 15 5.43 -9.44 -0.78
N ALA A 16 4.47 -10.35 -0.83
CA ALA A 16 3.07 -10.05 -0.59
C ALA A 16 2.71 -10.31 0.87
N PHE A 17 2.41 -9.25 1.61
CA PHE A 17 1.92 -9.33 2.98
C PHE A 17 0.40 -9.35 2.99
N ASN A 18 -0.21 -10.15 3.87
CA ASN A 18 -1.65 -10.09 4.09
C ASN A 18 -2.05 -8.84 4.87
N ALA A 19 -1.20 -8.35 5.76
CA ALA A 19 -1.40 -7.09 6.45
C ALA A 19 -1.34 -5.90 5.47
N PRO A 20 -2.17 -4.87 5.67
CA PRO A 20 -3.10 -4.61 6.78
C PRO A 20 -4.54 -5.08 6.54
N HIS A 21 -4.77 -6.11 5.72
CA HIS A 21 -6.08 -6.70 5.50
C HIS A 21 -6.68 -7.27 6.81
N ASP A 22 -7.99 -7.36 6.90
CA ASP A 22 -8.67 -8.00 8.02
C ASP A 22 -8.49 -9.56 7.99
N PRO A 23 -8.56 -10.23 9.14
CA PRO A 23 -8.67 -9.71 10.50
C PRO A 23 -7.42 -8.94 10.91
N ARG A 24 -7.61 -7.72 11.44
CA ARG A 24 -6.51 -6.82 11.81
C ARG A 24 -5.89 -7.21 13.15
N GLN A 25 -5.26 -8.37 13.17
CA GLN A 25 -4.60 -8.92 14.35
C GLN A 25 -3.14 -8.51 14.38
N SER A 26 -2.74 -7.86 15.46
CA SER A 26 -1.35 -7.48 15.74
C SER A 26 -1.00 -7.85 17.18
N PRO A 27 0.29 -8.02 17.52
CA PRO A 27 0.72 -8.20 18.90
C PRO A 27 0.24 -7.04 19.78
N GLN A 28 -0.11 -7.33 21.03
CA GLN A 28 -0.68 -6.37 21.98
C GLN A 28 0.19 -5.11 22.12
N ALA A 29 1.51 -5.25 22.10
CA ALA A 29 2.44 -4.13 22.18
C ALA A 29 2.27 -3.09 21.05
N PHE A 30 1.72 -3.45 19.89
CA PHE A 30 1.40 -2.50 18.82
C PHE A 30 0.04 -1.85 19.03
N LEU A 31 -0.95 -2.60 19.54
CA LEU A 31 -2.25 -2.04 19.92
C LEU A 31 -2.12 -1.00 21.03
N ASP A 32 -1.24 -1.22 21.98
CA ASP A 32 -1.02 -0.33 23.14
C ASP A 32 -0.36 1.01 22.74
N ARG A 33 0.22 1.11 21.55
CA ARG A 33 0.76 2.38 21.02
C ARG A 33 -0.34 3.40 20.69
N TYR A 34 -1.57 2.94 20.51
CA TYR A 34 -2.69 3.78 20.06
C TYR A 34 -3.80 3.84 21.09
N HIS A 35 -4.02 5.01 21.67
CA HIS A 35 -5.13 5.24 22.59
C HIS A 35 -6.38 5.64 21.81
N ILE A 36 -7.50 4.96 22.05
CA ILE A 36 -8.75 5.15 21.30
C ILE A 36 -9.27 6.59 21.37
N ASP A 37 -9.03 7.27 22.50
CA ASP A 37 -9.47 8.65 22.70
C ASP A 37 -8.70 9.66 21.83
N SER A 38 -7.47 9.32 21.44
CA SER A 38 -6.65 10.14 20.54
C SER A 38 -6.98 9.91 19.07
N ILE A 39 -7.69 8.83 18.73
CA ILE A 39 -8.09 8.53 17.36
C ILE A 39 -9.16 9.51 16.90
N GLN A 40 -8.89 10.20 15.80
CA GLN A 40 -9.85 11.09 15.17
C GLN A 40 -10.69 10.34 14.13
N LEU A 41 -11.97 10.66 14.07
CA LEU A 41 -12.82 10.19 12.98
C LEU A 41 -12.40 10.87 11.67
N PRO A 42 -12.52 10.19 10.52
CA PRO A 42 -12.31 10.82 9.23
C PRO A 42 -13.22 12.05 9.06
N LYS A 43 -12.72 13.13 8.46
CA LYS A 43 -13.53 14.34 8.22
C LYS A 43 -14.80 14.10 7.43
N ASN A 44 -14.78 13.10 6.57
CA ASN A 44 -15.91 12.64 5.75
C ASN A 44 -16.60 11.39 6.32
N TRP A 45 -16.46 11.15 7.63
CA TRP A 45 -17.17 10.07 8.29
C TRP A 45 -18.68 10.27 8.22
N LEU A 46 -19.38 9.19 7.98
CA LEU A 46 -20.84 9.08 8.04
C LEU A 46 -21.21 7.84 8.86
N SER A 47 -22.36 7.89 9.49
CA SER A 47 -22.92 6.71 10.17
C SER A 47 -23.37 5.63 9.17
N GLU A 48 -23.76 6.05 7.98
CA GLU A 48 -24.11 5.19 6.85
C GLU A 48 -23.97 5.96 5.55
N TYR A 49 -23.39 5.34 4.52
CA TYR A 49 -23.35 5.95 3.18
C TYR A 49 -24.70 5.80 2.49
N PRO A 50 -25.36 6.89 2.09
CA PRO A 50 -26.72 6.85 1.58
C PRO A 50 -26.88 6.07 0.26
N TYR A 51 -25.82 5.98 -0.52
CA TYR A 51 -25.81 5.31 -1.83
C TYR A 51 -25.02 4.00 -1.83
N LYS A 52 -24.80 3.39 -0.65
CA LYS A 52 -23.97 2.18 -0.51
C LYS A 52 -24.47 1.02 -1.39
N ASP A 53 -25.77 0.83 -1.49
CA ASP A 53 -26.35 -0.25 -2.30
C ASP A 53 -26.17 0.02 -3.80
N ALA A 54 -26.28 1.28 -4.23
CA ALA A 54 -26.10 1.68 -5.62
C ALA A 54 -24.65 1.50 -6.11
N ILE A 55 -23.67 1.60 -5.20
CA ILE A 55 -22.25 1.37 -5.53
C ILE A 55 -21.77 -0.06 -5.22
N GLY A 56 -22.70 -0.98 -4.93
CA GLY A 56 -22.35 -2.38 -4.67
C GLY A 56 -21.78 -2.67 -3.28
N ASN A 57 -22.03 -1.81 -2.28
CA ASN A 57 -21.58 -1.97 -0.91
C ASN A 57 -22.76 -2.18 0.08
N PRO A 58 -23.61 -3.19 -0.11
CA PRO A 58 -24.70 -3.47 0.82
C PRO A 58 -24.16 -3.85 2.20
N LYS A 59 -25.00 -3.73 3.23
CA LYS A 59 -24.67 -4.11 4.63
C LYS A 59 -24.18 -5.57 4.76
N THR A 60 -24.56 -6.41 3.83
CA THR A 60 -24.21 -7.84 3.78
C THR A 60 -22.88 -8.12 3.10
N LEU A 61 -22.28 -7.12 2.44
CA LEU A 61 -20.94 -7.27 1.87
C LEU A 61 -19.96 -7.58 3.00
N ARG A 62 -19.08 -8.57 2.80
CA ARG A 62 -18.16 -9.08 3.82
C ARG A 62 -17.41 -7.95 4.55
N ASP A 63 -16.82 -7.04 3.82
CA ASP A 63 -16.00 -5.96 4.39
C ASP A 63 -16.89 -4.95 5.16
N GLU A 64 -18.09 -4.70 4.66
CA GLU A 64 -19.04 -3.81 5.32
C GLU A 64 -19.68 -4.45 6.58
N ALA A 65 -19.79 -5.76 6.62
CA ALA A 65 -20.31 -6.49 7.78
C ALA A 65 -19.33 -6.56 8.98
N LEU A 66 -18.10 -6.07 8.83
CA LEU A 66 -17.10 -6.03 9.90
C LEU A 66 -17.46 -5.08 11.05
N ALA A 67 -18.37 -4.14 10.86
CA ALA A 67 -18.87 -3.26 11.91
C ALA A 67 -20.39 -3.09 11.80
N PRO A 68 -21.10 -2.83 12.93
CA PRO A 68 -22.55 -2.67 12.94
C PRO A 68 -23.00 -1.45 12.14
N PHE A 69 -24.26 -1.51 11.68
CA PHE A 69 -24.97 -0.37 11.11
C PHE A 69 -26.08 0.09 12.07
N PRO A 70 -26.29 1.40 12.23
CA PRO A 70 -25.43 2.48 11.74
C PRO A 70 -24.05 2.42 12.37
N ARG A 71 -23.01 2.93 11.65
CA ARG A 71 -21.65 3.01 12.19
C ARG A 71 -21.62 3.91 13.42
N THR A 72 -21.00 3.46 14.49
CA THR A 72 -20.78 4.27 15.67
C THR A 72 -19.38 4.86 15.69
N PRO A 73 -19.15 6.04 16.29
CA PRO A 73 -17.82 6.60 16.48
C PRO A 73 -16.86 5.62 17.16
N PHE A 74 -17.34 4.90 18.18
CA PHE A 74 -16.52 3.92 18.89
C PHE A 74 -16.07 2.78 17.98
N ALA A 75 -16.99 2.18 17.20
CA ALA A 75 -16.65 1.09 16.29
C ALA A 75 -15.61 1.54 15.26
N ILE A 76 -15.78 2.72 14.65
CA ILE A 76 -14.83 3.24 13.66
C ILE A 76 -13.47 3.55 14.28
N LYS A 77 -13.42 4.17 15.45
CA LYS A 77 -12.16 4.43 16.16
C LYS A 77 -11.43 3.12 16.49
N THR A 78 -12.15 2.07 16.88
CA THR A 78 -11.58 0.74 17.15
C THR A 78 -10.95 0.17 15.87
N HIS A 79 -11.66 0.20 14.74
CA HIS A 79 -11.12 -0.25 13.46
C HIS A 79 -9.89 0.53 13.01
N ILE A 80 -9.88 1.86 13.22
CA ILE A 80 -8.71 2.71 12.91
C ILE A 80 -7.54 2.33 13.81
N LYS A 81 -7.78 2.15 15.12
CA LYS A 81 -6.74 1.73 16.08
C LYS A 81 -6.07 0.42 15.64
N GLU A 82 -6.88 -0.59 15.35
CA GLU A 82 -6.39 -1.90 14.89
C GLU A 82 -5.64 -1.79 13.57
N TYR A 83 -6.12 -0.96 12.65
CA TYR A 83 -5.48 -0.70 11.36
C TYR A 83 -4.11 -0.04 11.53
N TYR A 84 -3.99 0.94 12.41
CA TYR A 84 -2.69 1.57 12.71
C TYR A 84 -1.72 0.61 13.39
N ALA A 85 -2.23 -0.22 14.31
CA ALA A 85 -1.42 -1.19 15.02
C ALA A 85 -0.84 -2.26 14.08
N ILE A 86 -1.64 -2.80 13.16
CA ILE A 86 -1.16 -3.80 12.20
C ILE A 86 -0.21 -3.19 11.17
N ILE A 87 -0.40 -1.93 10.76
CA ILE A 87 0.54 -1.21 9.90
C ILE A 87 1.88 -1.02 10.61
N SER A 88 1.88 -0.61 11.88
CA SER A 88 3.12 -0.46 12.66
C SER A 88 3.86 -1.78 12.86
N HIS A 89 3.11 -2.88 13.00
CA HIS A 89 3.72 -4.21 13.04
C HIS A 89 4.32 -4.60 11.69
N LEU A 90 3.60 -4.36 10.60
CA LEU A 90 4.09 -4.60 9.24
C LEU A 90 5.36 -3.80 8.95
N ASP A 91 5.37 -2.51 9.30
CA ASP A 91 6.53 -1.63 9.13
C ASP A 91 7.78 -2.17 9.82
N GLU A 92 7.63 -2.66 11.06
CA GLU A 92 8.75 -3.31 11.77
C GLU A 92 9.25 -4.57 11.04
N GLN A 93 8.36 -5.37 10.45
CA GLN A 93 8.79 -6.57 9.71
C GLN A 93 9.48 -6.20 8.39
N ILE A 94 9.00 -5.17 7.70
CA ILE A 94 9.65 -4.61 6.50
C ILE A 94 11.04 -4.09 6.88
N GLY A 95 11.17 -3.37 8.00
CA GLY A 95 12.46 -2.91 8.50
C GLY A 95 13.48 -4.05 8.67
N LYS A 96 13.06 -5.21 9.19
CA LYS A 96 13.94 -6.40 9.30
C LYS A 96 14.41 -6.92 7.95
N ILE A 97 13.56 -6.85 6.92
CA ILE A 97 13.91 -7.26 5.56
C ILE A 97 14.91 -6.29 4.94
N LEU A 98 14.69 -4.98 5.10
CA LEU A 98 15.59 -3.95 4.61
C LEU A 98 16.95 -4.02 5.30
N ASN A 99 17.00 -4.24 6.61
CA ASN A 99 18.24 -4.45 7.35
C ASN A 99 19.01 -5.69 6.83
N ALA A 100 18.32 -6.79 6.57
CA ALA A 100 18.96 -7.98 6.01
C ALA A 100 19.49 -7.77 4.57
N LEU A 101 18.86 -6.89 3.78
CA LEU A 101 19.38 -6.48 2.48
C LEU A 101 20.63 -5.61 2.63
N GLU A 102 20.64 -4.68 3.56
CA GLU A 102 21.79 -3.83 3.89
C GLU A 102 22.99 -4.68 4.33
N GLU A 103 22.77 -5.58 5.30
CA GLU A 103 23.78 -6.50 5.80
C GLU A 103 24.39 -7.41 4.71
N SER A 104 23.62 -7.68 3.65
CA SER A 104 24.11 -8.48 2.51
C SER A 104 25.08 -7.71 1.59
N GLY A 105 25.21 -6.40 1.76
CA GLY A 105 26.00 -5.52 0.89
C GLY A 105 25.39 -5.24 -0.48
N LYS A 106 24.18 -5.75 -0.77
CA LYS A 106 23.52 -5.60 -2.09
C LYS A 106 22.51 -4.44 -2.15
N ALA A 107 22.27 -3.74 -1.06
CA ALA A 107 21.27 -2.67 -0.99
C ALA A 107 21.49 -1.57 -2.05
N ASN A 108 22.74 -1.16 -2.27
CA ASN A 108 23.08 -0.12 -3.26
C ASN A 108 22.92 -0.57 -4.72
N ASN A 109 22.69 -1.84 -4.97
CA ASN A 109 22.44 -2.42 -6.31
C ASN A 109 21.10 -3.15 -6.36
N THR A 110 20.10 -2.66 -5.62
CA THR A 110 18.77 -3.26 -5.57
C THR A 110 17.71 -2.16 -5.73
N TYR A 111 16.79 -2.34 -6.66
CA TYR A 111 15.59 -1.52 -6.75
C TYR A 111 14.53 -2.09 -5.80
N ILE A 112 13.89 -1.21 -5.05
CA ILE A 112 12.84 -1.55 -4.06
C ILE A 112 11.59 -0.76 -4.43
N PHE A 113 10.51 -1.46 -4.73
CA PHE A 113 9.18 -0.91 -4.89
C PHE A 113 8.37 -1.21 -3.63
N PHE A 114 7.76 -0.20 -3.05
CA PHE A 114 6.77 -0.36 -1.99
C PHE A 114 5.46 0.21 -2.45
N THR A 115 4.43 -0.61 -2.44
CA THR A 115 3.08 -0.23 -2.86
C THR A 115 2.02 -1.12 -2.20
N SER A 116 0.76 -0.90 -2.54
CA SER A 116 -0.38 -1.75 -2.20
C SER A 116 -1.21 -2.00 -3.46
N ASP A 117 -1.94 -3.10 -3.49
CA ASP A 117 -2.89 -3.44 -4.57
C ASP A 117 -4.13 -2.54 -4.55
N HIS A 118 -4.58 -2.12 -3.37
CA HIS A 118 -5.67 -1.18 -3.14
C HIS A 118 -5.57 -0.57 -1.74
N GLY A 119 -6.37 0.46 -1.49
CA GLY A 119 -6.52 1.03 -0.15
C GLY A 119 -7.73 0.49 0.60
N LEU A 120 -8.10 1.14 1.71
CA LEU A 120 -9.25 0.81 2.54
C LEU A 120 -9.94 2.07 3.05
N SER A 121 -11.26 2.01 3.17
CA SER A 121 -12.08 3.11 3.68
C SER A 121 -11.85 3.37 5.17
N VAL A 122 -11.96 2.36 5.99
CA VAL A 122 -11.81 2.37 7.45
C VAL A 122 -12.57 3.55 8.08
N GLY A 123 -13.85 3.69 7.72
CA GLY A 123 -14.78 4.71 8.25
C GLY A 123 -15.00 5.93 7.36
N LYS A 124 -14.18 6.17 6.34
CA LYS A 124 -14.46 7.22 5.35
C LYS A 124 -15.77 6.94 4.64
N HIS A 125 -16.61 7.97 4.48
CA HIS A 125 -17.95 7.85 3.89
C HIS A 125 -18.89 6.84 4.59
N GLY A 126 -18.57 6.39 5.81
CA GLY A 126 -19.33 5.33 6.49
C GLY A 126 -19.08 3.92 5.95
N LEU A 127 -18.08 3.75 5.11
CA LEU A 127 -17.65 2.47 4.54
C LEU A 127 -16.46 1.90 5.31
N LEU A 128 -16.25 0.60 5.25
CA LEU A 128 -15.08 -0.08 5.82
C LEU A 128 -14.17 -0.69 4.77
N GLY A 129 -14.76 -1.15 3.70
CA GLY A 129 -14.09 -1.88 2.63
C GLY A 129 -13.36 -1.02 1.61
N LYS A 130 -13.24 -1.56 0.41
CA LYS A 130 -12.43 -1.06 -0.70
C LYS A 130 -13.18 -1.05 -2.03
N GLN A 131 -14.38 -1.64 -2.07
CA GLN A 131 -15.15 -1.86 -3.29
C GLN A 131 -15.80 -0.55 -3.77
N SER A 132 -15.00 0.44 -4.03
CA SER A 132 -15.44 1.76 -4.50
C SER A 132 -14.35 2.44 -5.31
N MET A 133 -14.73 3.46 -6.09
CA MET A 133 -13.79 4.29 -6.85
C MET A 133 -13.35 5.55 -6.10
N PHE A 134 -13.54 5.59 -4.79
CA PHE A 134 -13.02 6.69 -3.97
C PHE A 134 -11.50 6.58 -3.81
N ASP A 135 -10.85 7.73 -3.63
CA ASP A 135 -9.39 7.83 -3.44
C ASP A 135 -8.85 6.86 -2.39
N HIS A 136 -9.59 6.63 -1.30
CA HIS A 136 -9.15 5.69 -0.26
C HIS A 136 -9.03 4.24 -0.74
N SER A 137 -9.67 3.89 -1.85
CA SER A 137 -9.59 2.56 -2.45
C SER A 137 -8.59 2.50 -3.60
N VAL A 138 -8.59 3.50 -4.49
CA VAL A 138 -7.84 3.46 -5.77
C VAL A 138 -6.49 4.17 -5.70
N ARG A 139 -6.30 5.11 -4.76
CA ARG A 139 -5.04 5.85 -4.62
C ARG A 139 -4.17 5.24 -3.54
N VAL A 140 -3.18 4.47 -3.96
CA VAL A 140 -2.25 3.76 -3.08
C VAL A 140 -0.88 4.45 -3.03
N PRO A 141 -0.08 4.23 -1.98
CA PRO A 141 1.29 4.71 -1.96
C PRO A 141 2.14 4.02 -3.03
N LEU A 142 3.09 4.75 -3.60
CA LEU A 142 4.15 4.19 -4.43
C LEU A 142 5.47 4.85 -4.04
N ILE A 143 6.40 4.04 -3.54
CA ILE A 143 7.75 4.47 -3.21
C ILE A 143 8.73 3.62 -4.01
N LEU A 144 9.67 4.28 -4.66
CA LEU A 144 10.76 3.63 -5.37
C LEU A 144 12.10 4.10 -4.80
N ASN A 145 12.95 3.14 -4.47
CA ASN A 145 14.34 3.37 -4.11
C ASN A 145 15.24 2.46 -4.94
N GLY A 146 16.44 2.93 -5.29
CA GLY A 146 17.41 2.13 -6.06
C GLY A 146 18.50 2.95 -6.72
N PRO A 147 19.36 2.31 -7.51
CA PRO A 147 20.40 2.97 -8.27
C PRO A 147 19.84 4.10 -9.16
N ASP A 148 20.51 5.26 -9.12
CA ASP A 148 20.15 6.46 -9.90
C ASP A 148 18.75 7.06 -9.62
N ILE A 149 18.06 6.60 -8.57
CA ILE A 149 16.81 7.22 -8.14
C ILE A 149 17.14 8.38 -7.18
N PRO A 150 16.69 9.61 -7.48
CA PRO A 150 16.93 10.77 -6.62
C PRO A 150 16.31 10.58 -5.23
N LYS A 151 17.13 10.79 -4.19
CA LYS A 151 16.66 10.67 -2.79
C LYS A 151 15.79 11.86 -2.40
N ASN A 152 14.81 11.63 -1.50
CA ASN A 152 13.97 12.67 -0.92
C ASN A 152 13.23 13.53 -1.98
N LYS A 153 12.81 12.90 -3.05
CA LYS A 153 12.02 13.54 -4.11
C LYS A 153 10.58 13.01 -4.08
N SER A 154 9.64 13.92 -4.23
CA SER A 154 8.25 13.62 -4.56
C SER A 154 8.01 13.99 -6.01
N ILE A 155 7.26 13.15 -6.71
CA ILE A 155 6.89 13.35 -8.11
C ILE A 155 5.37 13.43 -8.14
N ASP A 156 4.86 14.59 -8.53
CA ASP A 156 3.43 14.85 -8.65
C ASP A 156 2.97 14.54 -10.09
N ARG A 157 2.98 13.26 -10.41
CA ARG A 157 2.56 12.71 -11.70
C ARG A 157 1.73 11.47 -11.47
N GLU A 158 0.71 11.29 -12.27
CA GLU A 158 -0.11 10.09 -12.27
C GLU A 158 0.67 8.93 -12.90
N VAL A 159 0.70 7.81 -12.19
CA VAL A 159 1.18 6.52 -12.66
C VAL A 159 0.17 5.45 -12.25
N TYR A 160 0.03 4.42 -13.06
CA TYR A 160 -0.82 3.30 -12.72
C TYR A 160 -0.03 2.23 -11.98
N LEU A 161 -0.72 1.51 -11.10
CA LEU A 161 -0.10 0.39 -10.37
C LEU A 161 0.52 -0.66 -11.31
N GLN A 162 -0.14 -0.88 -12.44
CA GLN A 162 0.29 -1.80 -13.48
C GLN A 162 1.59 -1.37 -14.19
N ASP A 163 1.92 -0.08 -14.15
CA ASP A 163 3.16 0.44 -14.72
C ASP A 163 4.41 -0.09 -13.97
N ILE A 164 4.24 -0.59 -12.74
CA ILE A 164 5.29 -1.27 -11.98
C ILE A 164 5.79 -2.51 -12.73
N MET A 165 4.90 -3.26 -13.37
CA MET A 165 5.29 -4.42 -14.18
C MET A 165 6.16 -4.00 -15.36
N ALA A 166 5.72 -3.01 -16.14
CA ALA A 166 6.49 -2.49 -17.27
C ALA A 166 7.85 -1.92 -16.83
N THR A 167 7.88 -1.22 -15.69
CA THR A 167 9.12 -0.70 -15.10
C THR A 167 10.05 -1.81 -14.63
N SER A 168 9.50 -2.89 -14.06
CA SER A 168 10.29 -4.04 -13.62
C SER A 168 10.89 -4.81 -14.80
N LEU A 169 10.16 -4.93 -15.91
CA LEU A 169 10.67 -5.53 -17.14
C LEU A 169 11.82 -4.71 -17.74
N GLU A 170 11.68 -3.38 -17.81
CA GLU A 170 12.75 -2.48 -18.24
C GLU A 170 14.01 -2.62 -17.38
N LEU A 171 13.86 -2.69 -16.06
CA LEU A 171 14.99 -2.90 -15.14
C LEU A 171 15.68 -4.26 -15.32
N GLY A 172 14.97 -5.24 -15.84
CA GLY A 172 15.49 -6.57 -16.13
C GLY A 172 15.99 -6.75 -17.57
N ASP A 173 16.03 -5.66 -18.37
CA ASP A 173 16.32 -5.71 -19.81
C ASP A 173 15.43 -6.71 -20.57
N ILE A 174 14.20 -6.86 -20.14
CA ILE A 174 13.20 -7.76 -20.76
C ILE A 174 12.25 -6.91 -21.59
N PRO A 175 12.13 -7.14 -22.89
CA PRO A 175 11.17 -6.41 -23.72
C PRO A 175 9.74 -6.72 -23.25
N PRO A 176 8.88 -5.71 -23.11
CA PRO A 176 7.49 -5.91 -22.71
C PRO A 176 6.75 -6.69 -23.82
N PRO A 177 5.88 -7.65 -23.46
CA PRO A 177 4.99 -8.29 -24.42
C PRO A 177 4.09 -7.27 -25.14
N GLU A 178 3.77 -7.51 -26.42
CA GLU A 178 2.91 -6.63 -27.22
C GLU A 178 1.51 -6.43 -26.63
N SER A 179 1.06 -7.36 -25.79
CA SER A 179 -0.26 -7.32 -25.13
C SER A 179 -0.32 -6.38 -23.91
N ILE A 180 0.77 -5.70 -23.56
CA ILE A 180 0.82 -4.80 -22.39
C ILE A 180 0.61 -3.36 -22.84
N ASP A 181 -0.47 -2.73 -22.36
CA ASP A 181 -0.76 -1.30 -22.59
C ASP A 181 0.00 -0.37 -21.65
N PHE A 182 0.51 -0.89 -20.50
CA PHE A 182 1.16 -0.13 -19.45
C PHE A 182 2.60 0.25 -19.81
N LYS A 183 3.06 1.40 -19.29
CA LYS A 183 4.35 1.98 -19.65
C LYS A 183 5.26 2.07 -18.43
N SER A 184 6.56 1.87 -18.68
CA SER A 184 7.55 2.12 -17.63
C SER A 184 7.59 3.59 -17.24
N PHE A 185 7.66 3.84 -15.93
CA PHE A 185 7.91 5.16 -15.36
C PHE A 185 9.36 5.35 -14.89
N LEU A 186 10.29 4.48 -15.29
CA LEU A 186 11.68 4.55 -14.82
C LEU A 186 12.35 5.88 -15.19
N SER A 187 12.12 6.39 -16.40
CA SER A 187 12.65 7.68 -16.84
C SER A 187 12.13 8.84 -15.97
N LEU A 188 10.83 8.81 -15.65
CA LEU A 188 10.20 9.75 -14.72
C LEU A 188 10.82 9.65 -13.31
N ALA A 189 10.95 8.43 -12.78
CA ALA A 189 11.54 8.18 -11.47
C ALA A 189 12.99 8.67 -11.37
N LYS A 190 13.78 8.54 -12.45
CA LYS A 190 15.15 9.05 -12.54
C LYS A 190 15.23 10.57 -12.80
N GLY A 191 14.10 11.27 -12.89
CA GLY A 191 14.04 12.69 -13.15
C GLY A 191 14.49 13.11 -14.56
N LYS A 192 14.45 12.17 -15.50
CA LYS A 192 14.85 12.40 -16.91
C LYS A 192 13.67 12.81 -17.80
N ASP A 193 12.45 12.46 -17.39
CA ASP A 193 11.24 12.87 -18.10
C ASP A 193 10.87 14.32 -17.75
N LYS A 194 10.93 15.19 -18.76
CA LYS A 194 10.61 16.62 -18.67
C LYS A 194 9.27 16.95 -19.32
N THR A 195 8.49 15.97 -19.73
CA THR A 195 7.20 16.19 -20.38
C THR A 195 6.31 17.01 -19.43
N PRO A 196 5.72 18.14 -19.86
CA PRO A 196 4.76 18.89 -19.05
C PRO A 196 3.55 18.03 -18.67
N ILE A 197 2.96 18.35 -17.52
CA ILE A 197 1.69 17.76 -17.08
C ILE A 197 0.57 18.28 -17.96
#